data_d5b60992ca1c8c24b18d27e5d447733a
#
_entry.id   d5b60992ca1c8c24b18d27e5d447733a
#
_cell.length_a   1.000
_cell.length_b   1.000
_cell.length_c   1.000
_cell.angle_alpha   90.00
_cell.angle_beta   90.00
_cell.angle_gamma   90.00
#
_symmetry.space_group_name_H-M   'P 1'
#
loop_
_entity.id
_entity.type
_entity.pdbx_description
1 polymer ?
#
loop_
_entity_poly.entity_id
_entity_poly.type
_entity_poly.pdbx_seq_one_letter_code
_entity_poly.pdbx_strand_id
1 'polypeptide(L)'
;MAEPNFQVVKIATEETYALRSAVLRADTPTSDPKYAEDSKPGTVHLGIFDENKNLIATSTWVINPWQHDSSAMAIQLRGMAVATNHQKSGLGKLLLDAGIIHAKTLNAKYVWAKARDSALDFYLRNNFVSFGDGFTEGVTQMPHHLVVQKLF
;
A
#
# COMPACT_ATOMS: atom_id res chain seq x y z
N MET A 1 0.10 -17.51 -25.74
CA MET A 1 0.35 -17.96 -24.37
C MET A 1 -0.50 -17.14 -23.40
N ALA A 2 -1.23 -17.79 -22.51
CA ALA A 2 -2.04 -17.06 -21.54
C ALA A 2 -1.14 -16.36 -20.54
N GLU A 3 -1.49 -15.14 -20.16
CA GLU A 3 -0.79 -14.43 -19.08
C GLU A 3 -1.02 -15.15 -17.75
N PRO A 4 -0.04 -15.12 -16.83
CA PRO A 4 -0.24 -15.66 -15.50
C PRO A 4 -1.44 -15.01 -14.82
N ASN A 5 -2.31 -15.82 -14.22
CA ASN A 5 -3.45 -15.33 -13.47
C ASN A 5 -3.05 -15.14 -12.02
N PHE A 6 -2.64 -13.92 -11.67
CA PHE A 6 -2.25 -13.59 -10.32
C PHE A 6 -3.46 -13.39 -9.42
N GLN A 7 -3.39 -13.92 -8.21
CA GLN A 7 -4.43 -13.75 -7.20
C GLN A 7 -3.88 -13.02 -5.99
N VAL A 8 -4.70 -12.11 -5.45
CA VAL A 8 -4.39 -11.41 -4.21
C VAL A 8 -4.91 -12.26 -3.05
N VAL A 9 -4.04 -12.54 -2.09
CA VAL A 9 -4.37 -13.32 -0.89
C VAL A 9 -3.95 -12.58 0.37
N LYS A 10 -4.58 -12.90 1.51
CA LYS A 10 -4.13 -12.40 2.81
C LYS A 10 -2.87 -13.14 3.23
N ILE A 11 -1.93 -12.40 3.80
CA ILE A 11 -0.65 -12.94 4.26
C ILE A 11 -0.34 -12.48 5.68
N ALA A 12 0.62 -13.12 6.32
CA ALA A 12 1.08 -12.75 7.66
C ALA A 12 2.03 -11.54 7.58
N THR A 13 2.15 -10.82 8.68
CA THR A 13 3.03 -9.65 8.79
C THR A 13 4.46 -9.99 8.38
N GLU A 14 5.01 -11.07 8.88
CA GLU A 14 6.39 -11.49 8.63
C GLU A 14 6.67 -11.76 7.16
N GLU A 15 5.67 -12.19 6.41
CA GLU A 15 5.80 -12.44 4.97
C GLU A 15 6.05 -11.17 4.16
N THR A 16 5.72 -9.98 4.71
CA THR A 16 5.91 -8.70 4.03
C THR A 16 7.35 -8.18 4.12
N TYR A 17 8.13 -8.64 5.10
CA TYR A 17 9.37 -7.98 5.49
C TYR A 17 10.44 -7.96 4.40
N ALA A 18 10.71 -9.09 3.76
CA ALA A 18 11.76 -9.17 2.75
C ALA A 18 11.51 -8.21 1.59
N LEU A 19 10.27 -8.16 1.10
CA LEU A 19 9.91 -7.31 -0.02
C LEU A 19 9.90 -5.83 0.37
N ARG A 20 9.41 -5.50 1.56
CA ARG A 20 9.49 -4.13 2.08
C ARG A 20 10.95 -3.65 2.17
N SER A 21 11.84 -4.47 2.72
CA SER A 21 13.25 -4.11 2.83
C SER A 21 13.89 -3.91 1.45
N ALA A 22 13.65 -4.83 0.53
CA ALA A 22 14.27 -4.78 -0.79
C ALA A 22 13.77 -3.61 -1.64
N VAL A 23 12.49 -3.27 -1.55
CA VAL A 23 11.88 -2.27 -2.45
C VAL A 23 11.70 -0.92 -1.76
N LEU A 24 11.14 -0.91 -0.54
CA LEU A 24 10.74 0.34 0.12
C LEU A 24 11.87 0.96 0.93
N ARG A 25 12.87 0.18 1.32
CA ARG A 25 14.01 0.67 2.10
C ARG A 25 15.26 0.89 1.27
N ALA A 26 15.22 0.57 -0.02
CA ALA A 26 16.32 0.91 -0.93
C ALA A 26 16.51 2.43 -0.94
N ASP A 27 17.76 2.88 -0.81
CA ASP A 27 18.14 4.29 -0.79
C ASP A 27 17.52 5.08 0.36
N THR A 28 17.13 4.42 1.45
CA THR A 28 16.65 5.09 2.67
C THR A 28 17.62 4.91 3.83
N PRO A 29 17.50 5.73 4.91
CA PRO A 29 18.42 5.63 6.06
C PRO A 29 18.34 4.33 6.85
N THR A 30 17.27 3.54 6.68
CA THR A 30 17.08 2.31 7.45
C THR A 30 16.66 1.15 6.54
N SER A 31 17.06 -0.07 6.91
CA SER A 31 16.58 -1.30 6.26
C SER A 31 15.42 -1.95 7.01
N ASP A 32 14.99 -1.39 8.15
CA ASP A 32 13.94 -1.95 8.98
C ASP A 32 12.59 -1.94 8.25
N PRO A 33 11.99 -3.12 7.97
CA PRO A 33 10.72 -3.20 7.26
C PRO A 33 9.49 -3.12 8.16
N LYS A 34 9.67 -3.05 9.48
CA LYS A 34 8.57 -3.16 10.43
C LYS A 34 7.86 -1.83 10.59
N TYR A 35 6.53 -1.90 10.70
CA TYR A 35 5.70 -0.76 11.07
C TYR A 35 5.02 -1.05 12.40
N ALA A 36 4.90 -0.04 13.26
CA ALA A 36 4.16 -0.16 14.52
C ALA A 36 2.72 -0.59 14.28
N GLU A 37 2.12 -0.12 13.19
CA GLU A 37 0.73 -0.43 12.83
C GLU A 37 0.51 -1.87 12.40
N ASP A 38 1.56 -2.65 12.14
CA ASP A 38 1.43 -4.06 11.75
C ASP A 38 0.69 -4.88 12.81
N SER A 39 0.85 -4.53 14.08
CA SER A 39 0.18 -5.21 15.19
C SER A 39 -1.14 -4.57 15.62
N LYS A 40 -1.56 -3.48 14.97
CA LYS A 40 -2.82 -2.82 15.29
C LYS A 40 -4.00 -3.71 14.91
N PRO A 41 -5.02 -3.86 15.80
CA PRO A 41 -6.20 -4.66 15.47
C PRO A 41 -6.86 -4.24 14.16
N GLY A 42 -7.23 -5.22 13.34
CA GLY A 42 -7.86 -4.98 12.04
C GLY A 42 -6.90 -4.71 10.90
N THR A 43 -5.59 -4.69 11.15
CA THR A 43 -4.60 -4.56 10.08
C THR A 43 -4.59 -5.82 9.21
N VAL A 44 -4.65 -5.62 7.89
CA VAL A 44 -4.64 -6.70 6.91
C VAL A 44 -3.47 -6.50 5.95
N HIS A 45 -2.74 -7.57 5.70
CA HIS A 45 -1.68 -7.60 4.70
C HIS A 45 -2.17 -8.42 3.51
N LEU A 46 -1.97 -7.89 2.30
CA LEU A 46 -2.28 -8.58 1.06
C LEU A 46 -1.00 -8.90 0.31
N GLY A 47 -1.01 -9.99 -0.42
CA GLY A 47 0.14 -10.41 -1.18
C GLY A 47 -0.23 -11.13 -2.46
N ILE A 48 0.73 -11.13 -3.39
CA ILE A 48 0.66 -11.88 -4.64
C ILE A 48 1.93 -12.72 -4.72
N PHE A 49 1.75 -14.02 -4.95
CA PHE A 49 2.86 -14.97 -5.10
C PHE A 49 3.00 -15.34 -6.57
N ASP A 50 4.23 -15.61 -6.99
CA ASP A 50 4.48 -16.20 -8.31
C ASP A 50 4.23 -17.71 -8.28
N GLU A 51 4.43 -18.37 -9.43
CA GLU A 51 4.23 -19.83 -9.56
C GLU A 51 5.20 -20.64 -8.68
N ASN A 52 6.33 -20.06 -8.29
CA ASN A 52 7.32 -20.69 -7.42
C ASN A 52 7.09 -20.35 -5.94
N LYS A 53 5.96 -19.75 -5.60
CA LYS A 53 5.56 -19.36 -4.24
C LYS A 53 6.46 -18.27 -3.64
N ASN A 54 7.08 -17.44 -4.46
CA ASN A 54 7.78 -16.25 -4.02
C ASN A 54 6.80 -15.08 -3.93
N LEU A 55 6.84 -14.32 -2.84
CA LEU A 55 6.05 -13.10 -2.72
C LEU A 55 6.63 -12.03 -3.65
N ILE A 56 5.84 -11.59 -4.62
CA ILE A 56 6.27 -10.62 -5.63
C ILE A 56 5.58 -9.27 -5.50
N ALA A 57 4.52 -9.17 -4.70
CA ALA A 57 3.87 -7.90 -4.42
C ALA A 57 3.15 -7.98 -3.07
N THR A 58 3.09 -6.86 -2.36
CA THR A 58 2.43 -6.77 -1.06
C THR A 58 1.87 -5.38 -0.80
N SER A 59 0.88 -5.31 0.08
CA SER A 59 0.32 -4.05 0.60
C SER A 59 -0.24 -4.29 2.00
N THR A 60 -0.31 -3.22 2.79
CA THR A 60 -0.82 -3.26 4.16
C THR A 60 -1.92 -2.23 4.33
N TRP A 61 -3.01 -2.64 4.98
CA TRP A 61 -4.24 -1.87 5.10
C TRP A 61 -4.58 -1.72 6.58
N VAL A 62 -4.47 -0.49 7.09
CA VAL A 62 -4.55 -0.17 8.51
C VAL A 62 -5.81 0.66 8.77
N ILE A 63 -6.57 0.31 9.80
CA ILE A 63 -7.68 1.15 10.25
C ILE A 63 -7.06 2.38 10.92
N ASN A 64 -7.12 3.52 10.22
CA ASN A 64 -6.52 4.76 10.69
C ASN A 64 -7.31 5.95 10.12
N PRO A 65 -7.83 6.85 10.97
CA PRO A 65 -8.67 7.95 10.51
C PRO A 65 -7.96 8.85 9.50
N TRP A 66 -8.72 9.34 8.54
CA TRP A 66 -8.29 10.43 7.66
C TRP A 66 -8.37 11.73 8.46
N GLN A 67 -7.24 12.42 8.60
CA GLN A 67 -7.13 13.58 9.49
C GLN A 67 -8.07 14.73 9.16
N HIS A 68 -8.57 14.81 7.91
CA HIS A 68 -9.49 15.87 7.47
C HIS A 68 -10.96 15.47 7.59
N ASP A 69 -11.26 14.27 8.10
CA ASP A 69 -12.60 13.81 8.47
C ASP A 69 -12.46 12.68 9.52
N SER A 70 -11.97 13.04 10.68
CA SER A 70 -11.50 12.08 11.69
C SER A 70 -12.63 11.26 12.34
N SER A 71 -13.90 11.65 12.18
CA SER A 71 -15.04 10.91 12.72
C SER A 71 -15.47 9.75 11.81
N ALA A 72 -15.04 9.73 10.57
CA ALA A 72 -15.40 8.70 9.61
C ALA A 72 -14.42 7.52 9.67
N MET A 73 -14.93 6.30 9.42
CA MET A 73 -14.09 5.12 9.24
C MET A 73 -13.19 5.32 8.01
N ALA A 74 -11.91 5.12 8.17
CA ALA A 74 -10.95 5.23 7.08
C ALA A 74 -9.87 4.15 7.19
N ILE A 75 -9.30 3.81 6.05
CA ILE A 75 -8.21 2.84 5.93
C ILE A 75 -7.00 3.55 5.34
N GLN A 76 -5.86 3.40 5.99
CA GLN A 76 -4.59 3.86 5.45
C GLN A 76 -3.89 2.71 4.72
N LEU A 77 -3.54 2.93 3.46
CA LEU A 77 -2.68 2.02 2.71
C LEU A 77 -1.23 2.33 3.03
N ARG A 78 -0.47 1.31 3.39
CA ARG A 78 0.96 1.40 3.68
C ARG A 78 1.71 0.25 3.02
N GLY A 79 3.02 0.44 2.84
CA GLY A 79 3.91 -0.65 2.48
C GLY A 79 3.57 -1.35 1.17
N MET A 80 3.01 -0.63 0.19
CA MET A 80 2.81 -1.23 -1.13
C MET A 80 4.16 -1.37 -1.83
N ALA A 81 4.51 -2.59 -2.19
CA ALA A 81 5.76 -2.90 -2.84
C ALA A 81 5.56 -3.99 -3.89
N VAL A 82 6.16 -3.78 -5.06
CA VAL A 82 6.19 -4.78 -6.13
C VAL A 82 7.65 -5.09 -6.41
N ALA A 83 8.00 -6.38 -6.47
CA ALA A 83 9.36 -6.82 -6.76
C ALA A 83 9.86 -6.15 -8.04
N THR A 84 11.13 -5.74 -8.05
CA THR A 84 11.68 -4.90 -9.12
C THR A 84 11.47 -5.49 -10.51
N ASN A 85 11.64 -6.80 -10.66
CA ASN A 85 11.46 -7.50 -11.94
C ASN A 85 9.98 -7.72 -12.33
N HIS A 86 9.04 -7.36 -11.46
CA HIS A 86 7.60 -7.46 -11.71
C HIS A 86 6.90 -6.10 -11.78
N GLN A 87 7.64 -5.01 -11.66
CA GLN A 87 7.06 -3.66 -11.75
C GLN A 87 6.53 -3.39 -13.16
N LYS A 88 5.53 -2.50 -13.25
CA LYS A 88 4.84 -2.14 -14.50
C LYS A 88 4.05 -3.30 -15.14
N SER A 89 3.72 -4.32 -14.36
CA SER A 89 2.94 -5.48 -14.82
C SER A 89 1.49 -5.48 -14.31
N GLY A 90 1.04 -4.41 -13.65
CA GLY A 90 -0.33 -4.28 -13.15
C GLY A 90 -0.56 -4.89 -11.77
N LEU A 91 0.47 -5.38 -11.09
CA LEU A 91 0.30 -6.00 -9.76
C LEU A 91 -0.10 -4.99 -8.69
N GLY A 92 0.41 -3.76 -8.77
CA GLY A 92 0.01 -2.69 -7.86
C GLY A 92 -1.49 -2.39 -7.94
N LYS A 93 -2.04 -2.38 -9.15
CA LYS A 93 -3.47 -2.17 -9.35
C LYS A 93 -4.30 -3.33 -8.79
N LEU A 94 -3.86 -4.57 -8.95
CA LEU A 94 -4.55 -5.73 -8.35
C LEU A 94 -4.60 -5.61 -6.83
N LEU A 95 -3.49 -5.25 -6.20
CA LEU A 95 -3.45 -5.03 -4.75
C LEU A 95 -4.37 -3.88 -4.33
N LEU A 96 -4.33 -2.78 -5.07
CA LEU A 96 -5.14 -1.60 -4.77
C LEU A 96 -6.63 -1.94 -4.85
N ASP A 97 -7.05 -2.60 -5.92
CA ASP A 97 -8.45 -2.98 -6.12
C ASP A 97 -8.93 -3.92 -4.99
N ALA A 98 -8.12 -4.91 -4.62
CA ALA A 98 -8.45 -5.82 -3.52
C ALA A 98 -8.56 -5.11 -2.18
N GLY A 99 -7.66 -4.16 -1.90
CA GLY A 99 -7.70 -3.37 -0.67
C GLY A 99 -8.89 -2.42 -0.60
N ILE A 100 -9.28 -1.83 -1.74
CA ILE A 100 -10.50 -1.00 -1.81
C ILE A 100 -11.74 -1.85 -1.51
N ILE A 101 -11.81 -3.06 -2.02
CA ILE A 101 -12.90 -4.00 -1.69
C ILE A 101 -12.91 -4.29 -0.19
N HIS A 102 -11.75 -4.58 0.40
CA HIS A 102 -11.63 -4.79 1.84
C HIS A 102 -12.14 -3.57 2.62
N ALA A 103 -11.73 -2.37 2.24
CA ALA A 103 -12.18 -1.13 2.89
C ALA A 103 -13.71 -0.97 2.80
N LYS A 104 -14.30 -1.30 1.67
CA LYS A 104 -15.76 -1.24 1.50
C LYS A 104 -16.49 -2.22 2.40
N THR A 105 -15.93 -3.41 2.66
CA THR A 105 -16.53 -4.37 3.61
C THR A 105 -16.59 -3.83 5.03
N LEU A 106 -15.72 -2.88 5.37
CA LEU A 106 -15.70 -2.21 6.67
C LEU A 106 -16.51 -0.92 6.69
N ASN A 107 -17.20 -0.60 5.61
CA ASN A 107 -17.93 0.68 5.45
C ASN A 107 -17.01 1.89 5.59
N ALA A 108 -15.76 1.77 5.17
CA ALA A 108 -14.82 2.88 5.20
C ALA A 108 -15.26 3.95 4.20
N LYS A 109 -15.22 5.21 4.63
CA LYS A 109 -15.52 6.35 3.79
C LYS A 109 -14.33 6.77 2.94
N TYR A 110 -13.12 6.56 3.46
CA TYR A 110 -11.88 6.95 2.79
C TYR A 110 -10.86 5.83 2.79
N VAL A 111 -10.07 5.78 1.73
CA VAL A 111 -8.75 5.15 1.71
C VAL A 111 -7.74 6.24 1.44
N TRP A 112 -6.67 6.30 2.22
CA TRP A 112 -5.65 7.33 2.08
C TRP A 112 -4.26 6.75 2.25
N ALA A 113 -3.27 7.48 1.79
CA ALA A 113 -1.87 7.06 1.89
C ALA A 113 -0.94 8.26 1.88
N LYS A 114 0.27 8.04 2.39
CA LYS A 114 1.41 8.93 2.17
C LYS A 114 2.15 8.37 0.97
N ALA A 115 1.90 8.95 -0.20
CA ALA A 115 2.47 8.45 -1.46
C ALA A 115 3.82 9.09 -1.72
N ARG A 116 4.85 8.28 -2.02
CA ARG A 116 6.11 8.82 -2.56
C ARG A 116 5.81 9.55 -3.85
N ASP A 117 6.50 10.65 -4.11
CA ASP A 117 6.29 11.39 -5.35
C ASP A 117 6.52 10.53 -6.58
N SER A 118 7.44 9.56 -6.51
CA SER A 118 7.67 8.61 -7.60
C SER A 118 6.47 7.69 -7.89
N ALA A 119 5.55 7.54 -6.95
CA ALA A 119 4.35 6.72 -7.10
C ALA A 119 3.08 7.57 -7.26
N LEU A 120 3.19 8.89 -7.23
CA LEU A 120 2.03 9.79 -7.22
C LEU A 120 1.13 9.56 -8.44
N ASP A 121 1.69 9.45 -9.63
CA ASP A 121 0.92 9.22 -10.86
C ASP A 121 0.10 7.93 -10.81
N PHE A 122 0.65 6.88 -10.20
CA PHE A 122 -0.07 5.62 -10.03
C PHE A 122 -1.37 5.85 -9.24
N TYR A 123 -1.29 6.59 -8.13
CA TYR A 123 -2.48 6.87 -7.32
C TYR A 123 -3.47 7.77 -8.05
N LEU A 124 -2.98 8.80 -8.74
CA LEU A 124 -3.86 9.72 -9.49
C LEU A 124 -4.59 9.00 -10.61
N ARG A 125 -3.95 8.05 -11.29
CA ARG A 125 -4.59 7.24 -12.33
C ARG A 125 -5.63 6.25 -11.77
N ASN A 126 -5.57 5.96 -10.47
CA ASN A 126 -6.45 5.00 -9.81
C ASN A 126 -7.46 5.69 -8.88
N ASN A 127 -7.90 6.88 -9.27
CA ASN A 127 -9.00 7.61 -8.63
C ASN A 127 -8.67 8.20 -7.26
N PHE A 128 -7.41 8.31 -6.89
CA PHE A 128 -7.00 9.08 -5.74
C PHE A 128 -6.80 10.55 -6.14
N VAL A 129 -6.99 11.44 -5.19
CA VAL A 129 -6.65 12.85 -5.35
C VAL A 129 -5.52 13.20 -4.38
N SER A 130 -4.64 14.10 -4.82
CA SER A 130 -3.59 14.66 -3.98
C SER A 130 -4.20 15.69 -3.03
N PHE A 131 -3.76 15.72 -1.78
CA PHE A 131 -4.28 16.62 -0.77
C PHE A 131 -3.14 17.37 -0.08
N GLY A 132 -3.18 18.69 -0.13
CA GLY A 132 -2.18 19.54 0.51
C GLY A 132 -0.85 19.60 -0.22
N ASP A 133 0.13 20.22 0.44
CA ASP A 133 1.48 20.36 -0.10
C ASP A 133 2.30 19.09 0.07
N GLY A 134 3.35 18.95 -0.75
CA GLY A 134 4.33 17.90 -0.57
C GLY A 134 5.12 18.07 0.72
N PHE A 135 5.64 16.96 1.23
CA PHE A 135 6.44 16.94 2.45
C PHE A 135 7.55 15.91 2.35
N THR A 136 8.58 16.06 3.18
CA THR A 136 9.62 15.03 3.34
C THR A 136 9.19 14.07 4.43
N GLU A 137 9.07 12.78 4.08
CA GLU A 137 8.67 11.77 5.06
C GLU A 137 9.85 11.41 5.97
N GLY A 138 9.60 11.26 7.29
CA GLY A 138 10.66 11.17 8.30
C GLY A 138 11.52 9.91 8.24
N VAL A 139 10.95 8.76 7.89
CA VAL A 139 11.67 7.48 7.86
C VAL A 139 12.50 7.35 6.57
N THR A 140 11.90 7.62 5.44
CA THR A 140 12.55 7.46 4.13
C THR A 140 13.40 8.64 3.71
N GLN A 141 13.13 9.82 4.27
CA GLN A 141 13.73 11.10 3.86
C GLN A 141 13.45 11.44 2.40
N MET A 142 12.37 10.91 1.86
CA MET A 142 11.95 11.11 0.46
C MET A 142 10.73 12.01 0.37
N PRO A 143 10.54 12.72 -0.77
CA PRO A 143 9.35 13.56 -0.96
C PRO A 143 8.09 12.70 -1.12
N HIS A 144 7.03 13.13 -0.45
CA HIS A 144 5.73 12.47 -0.40
C HIS A 144 4.61 13.48 -0.56
N HIS A 145 3.44 12.98 -0.97
CA HIS A 145 2.17 13.71 -0.91
C HIS A 145 1.11 12.84 -0.26
N LEU A 146 0.18 13.46 0.44
CA LEU A 146 -1.03 12.76 0.86
C LEU A 146 -1.91 12.53 -0.35
N VAL A 147 -2.44 11.32 -0.46
CA VAL A 147 -3.45 10.98 -1.46
C VAL A 147 -4.64 10.34 -0.76
N VAL A 148 -5.84 10.58 -1.29
CA VAL A 148 -7.08 10.10 -0.68
C VAL A 148 -8.10 9.76 -1.76
N GLN A 149 -8.86 8.68 -1.51
CA GLN A 149 -10.02 8.33 -2.31
C GLN A 149 -11.23 8.25 -1.39
N LYS A 150 -12.28 8.99 -1.73
CA LYS A 150 -13.56 8.91 -1.03
C LYS A 150 -14.38 7.79 -1.64
N LEU A 151 -14.85 6.85 -0.82
CA LEU A 151 -15.55 5.66 -1.31
C LEU A 151 -17.07 5.85 -1.42
N PHE A 152 -17.63 6.79 -0.65
CA PHE A 152 -19.06 7.13 -0.78
C PHE A 152 -19.39 8.51 -0.22
#